data_cd6f82482a7d4fe7d4bfafbf836895e5
#
_entry.id   cd6f82482a7d4fe7d4bfafbf836895e5
#
_cell.length_a   1.000
_cell.length_b   1.000
_cell.length_c   1.000
_cell.angle_alpha   90.00
_cell.angle_beta   90.00
_cell.angle_gamma   90.00
#
_symmetry.space_group_name_H-M   'P 1'
#
loop_
_entity.id
_entity.type
_entity.pdbx_description
1 polymer ?
#
loop_
_entity_poly.entity_id
_entity_poly.type
_entity_poly.pdbx_seq_one_letter_code
_entity_poly.pdbx_strand_id
1 'polypeptide(L)'
;MTAMKTPRSLARPAGRIAAAVLALAAMGAASAQQDPHVHGQQGHGVPAQDASAMQGMEPMQPMERMQPMQPMEPMEPMQPSGAMDHGDMKMQGGSAPADARDPHAYSGGYQLGVGQYALADKRQLVMADEHLFASVLVDRLEWAHASGENAAAYEVQAWFGNSYDKLVLKAEGEAAKGRMHDARTELLWGHAVASYWDTQLGLRNDAGSGRPARNWLAFGIQGLAPYWFEVDATAYVGTSGRTALRLAAEYELLLTQRLILQPRIEANLYGKNDPETGIGSGLSSGTVGVRLRYEFSRQFAPYIGVERYQAFGNTADMIRTAGGRAGETRFVAGVRLWF
;
A
#
# COMPACT_ATOMS: atom_id res chain seq x y z
N MET A 1 -1.01 -67.85 -8.27
CA MET A 1 -1.40 -67.04 -7.09
C MET A 1 -0.34 -65.97 -6.87
N THR A 2 -0.54 -64.80 -7.46
CA THR A 2 0.43 -63.68 -7.37
C THR A 2 -0.26 -62.56 -6.65
N ALA A 3 0.26 -62.22 -5.45
CA ALA A 3 -0.31 -61.21 -4.55
C ALA A 3 -0.04 -59.79 -5.11
N MET A 4 -1.10 -59.05 -5.35
CA MET A 4 -1.08 -57.63 -5.70
C MET A 4 -0.74 -56.80 -4.46
N LYS A 5 0.42 -56.10 -4.49
CA LYS A 5 0.82 -55.11 -3.50
C LYS A 5 0.11 -53.81 -3.77
N THR A 6 -0.73 -53.36 -2.84
CA THR A 6 -1.34 -52.02 -2.84
C THR A 6 -0.27 -50.93 -2.53
N PRO A 7 -0.27 -49.80 -3.21
CA PRO A 7 0.62 -48.69 -2.90
C PRO A 7 0.11 -47.95 -1.67
N ARG A 8 0.98 -47.74 -0.67
CA ARG A 8 0.76 -46.90 0.50
C ARG A 8 0.66 -45.44 0.07
N SER A 9 -0.47 -44.83 0.36
CA SER A 9 -0.71 -43.38 0.28
C SER A 9 0.21 -42.65 1.28
N LEU A 10 1.17 -41.88 0.75
CA LEU A 10 1.92 -40.89 1.53
C LEU A 10 1.10 -39.62 1.58
N ALA A 11 0.35 -39.42 2.66
CA ALA A 11 -0.26 -38.16 3.01
C ALA A 11 0.86 -37.15 3.33
N ARG A 12 1.05 -36.14 2.46
CA ARG A 12 1.92 -34.98 2.71
C ARG A 12 1.13 -33.89 3.41
N PRO A 13 1.71 -33.19 4.41
CA PRO A 13 1.00 -32.23 5.23
C PRO A 13 0.80 -30.91 4.47
N ALA A 14 -0.43 -30.64 4.05
CA ALA A 14 -0.85 -29.34 3.51
C ALA A 14 -0.94 -28.22 4.58
N GLY A 15 -0.65 -28.55 5.86
CA GLY A 15 -0.85 -27.63 6.98
C GLY A 15 0.29 -26.64 7.28
N ARG A 16 1.44 -26.71 6.58
CA ARG A 16 2.62 -25.91 6.99
C ARG A 16 2.70 -24.50 6.37
N ILE A 17 2.03 -24.24 5.27
CA ILE A 17 2.09 -22.92 4.60
C ILE A 17 1.11 -21.93 5.24
N ALA A 18 -0.08 -22.39 5.64
CA ALA A 18 -1.04 -21.54 6.35
C ALA A 18 -0.54 -21.08 7.73
N ALA A 19 0.29 -21.88 8.41
CA ALA A 19 0.86 -21.51 9.70
C ALA A 19 1.94 -20.43 9.61
N ALA A 20 2.66 -20.30 8.48
CA ALA A 20 3.68 -19.27 8.30
C ALA A 20 3.08 -17.88 8.08
N VAL A 21 1.95 -17.77 7.39
CA VAL A 21 1.25 -16.49 7.16
C VAL A 21 0.61 -15.99 8.48
N LEU A 22 0.04 -16.89 9.29
CA LEU A 22 -0.48 -16.51 10.61
C LEU A 22 0.62 -16.11 11.61
N ALA A 23 1.82 -16.68 11.52
CA ALA A 23 2.93 -16.34 12.41
C ALA A 23 3.49 -14.94 12.14
N LEU A 24 3.48 -14.45 10.89
CA LEU A 24 3.86 -13.07 10.58
C LEU A 24 2.85 -12.05 11.09
N ALA A 25 1.55 -12.36 11.05
CA ALA A 25 0.50 -11.50 11.58
C ALA A 25 0.60 -11.32 13.11
N ALA A 26 1.08 -12.35 13.84
CA ALA A 26 1.25 -12.29 15.28
C ALA A 26 2.45 -11.43 15.73
N MET A 27 3.47 -11.25 14.89
CA MET A 27 4.63 -10.39 15.21
C MET A 27 4.35 -8.89 15.03
N GLY A 28 3.41 -8.51 14.18
CA GLY A 28 3.01 -7.11 13.97
C GLY A 28 2.16 -6.52 15.10
N ALA A 29 1.46 -7.34 15.88
CA ALA A 29 0.59 -6.88 16.95
C ALA A 29 1.31 -6.43 18.23
N ALA A 30 2.60 -6.77 18.38
CA ALA A 30 3.37 -6.47 19.60
C ALA A 30 3.98 -5.06 19.66
N SER A 31 3.98 -4.29 18.55
CA SER A 31 4.64 -2.98 18.47
C SER A 31 3.70 -1.77 18.57
N ALA A 32 2.39 -1.98 18.68
CA ALA A 32 1.39 -0.89 18.64
C ALA A 32 0.84 -0.48 20.01
N GLN A 33 1.47 -0.88 21.12
CA GLN A 33 1.13 -0.34 22.45
C GLN A 33 2.03 0.89 22.75
N GLN A 34 1.65 2.03 22.21
CA GLN A 34 2.02 3.31 22.78
C GLN A 34 0.90 3.77 23.71
N ASP A 35 1.27 4.03 24.95
CA ASP A 35 0.40 4.51 26.02
C ASP A 35 -0.35 5.79 25.61
N PRO A 36 -1.64 5.93 25.91
CA PRO A 36 -2.35 7.18 25.71
C PRO A 36 -1.91 8.17 26.79
N HIS A 37 -1.15 9.19 26.42
CA HIS A 37 -0.94 10.36 27.25
C HIS A 37 -2.30 11.04 27.46
N VAL A 38 -2.83 10.89 28.65
CA VAL A 38 -3.98 11.63 29.17
C VAL A 38 -3.54 13.09 29.36
N HIS A 39 -3.84 13.95 28.40
CA HIS A 39 -3.86 15.39 28.62
C HIS A 39 -5.10 15.76 29.42
N GLY A 40 -4.92 16.03 30.68
CA GLY A 40 -5.95 16.64 31.53
C GLY A 40 -6.37 17.99 30.95
N GLN A 41 -7.58 18.07 30.42
CA GLN A 41 -8.24 19.35 30.15
C GLN A 41 -8.58 20.02 31.47
N GLN A 42 -7.82 21.04 31.83
CA GLN A 42 -8.30 22.03 32.77
C GLN A 42 -9.35 22.90 32.07
N GLY A 43 -10.60 22.75 32.49
CA GLY A 43 -11.70 23.57 32.04
C GLY A 43 -11.54 25.01 32.48
N HIS A 44 -11.30 25.90 31.52
CA HIS A 44 -11.56 27.32 31.71
C HIS A 44 -13.02 27.58 31.33
N GLY A 45 -13.85 27.82 32.33
CA GLY A 45 -15.22 28.30 32.18
C GLY A 45 -15.22 29.66 31.48
N VAL A 46 -15.87 29.73 30.34
CA VAL A 46 -16.22 30.98 29.67
C VAL A 46 -17.59 31.41 30.19
N PRO A 47 -17.76 32.65 30.73
CA PRO A 47 -19.08 33.12 31.15
C PRO A 47 -19.96 33.36 29.93
N ALA A 48 -21.22 32.99 30.06
CA ALA A 48 -22.26 33.27 29.08
C ALA A 48 -22.40 34.80 28.92
N GLN A 49 -22.17 35.31 27.70
CA GLN A 49 -22.51 36.68 27.35
C GLN A 49 -23.82 36.69 26.56
N ASP A 50 -24.66 37.63 27.00
CA ASP A 50 -26.01 37.93 26.57
C ASP A 50 -26.17 38.04 25.04
N ALA A 51 -27.20 37.39 24.54
CA ALA A 51 -27.71 37.50 23.18
C ALA A 51 -28.57 38.76 22.96
N SER A 52 -27.97 39.97 23.06
CA SER A 52 -28.73 41.23 22.85
C SER A 52 -27.95 42.37 22.21
N ALA A 53 -27.06 42.05 21.21
CA ALA A 53 -26.38 43.11 20.47
C ALA A 53 -26.07 42.71 19.04
N MET A 54 -27.10 42.37 18.24
CA MET A 54 -27.00 42.35 16.78
C MET A 54 -28.15 43.15 16.16
N GLN A 55 -28.14 44.47 16.40
CA GLN A 55 -28.83 45.44 15.57
C GLN A 55 -27.80 46.48 15.15
N GLY A 56 -27.49 46.54 13.84
CA GLY A 56 -26.67 47.57 13.26
C GLY A 56 -25.56 47.06 12.33
N MET A 57 -25.88 46.28 11.30
CA MET A 57 -25.02 46.17 10.12
C MET A 57 -25.66 46.99 8.99
N GLU A 58 -25.01 48.10 8.64
CA GLU A 58 -25.30 48.83 7.40
C GLU A 58 -24.90 48.01 6.17
N PRO A 59 -25.61 48.14 5.03
CA PRO A 59 -25.31 47.39 3.84
C PRO A 59 -23.97 47.87 3.23
N MET A 60 -23.09 46.90 2.90
CA MET A 60 -21.85 47.17 2.17
C MET A 60 -22.13 47.85 0.82
N GLN A 61 -21.42 48.93 0.58
CA GLN A 61 -21.41 49.63 -0.70
C GLN A 61 -20.78 48.74 -1.80
N PRO A 62 -21.25 48.86 -3.07
CA PRO A 62 -20.69 48.12 -4.18
C PRO A 62 -19.22 48.51 -4.44
N MET A 63 -18.33 47.54 -4.61
CA MET A 63 -16.94 47.76 -5.01
C MET A 63 -16.86 48.55 -6.32
N GLU A 64 -16.16 49.66 -6.27
CA GLU A 64 -15.80 50.42 -7.45
C GLU A 64 -14.98 49.58 -8.42
N ARG A 65 -15.30 49.73 -9.70
CA ARG A 65 -14.72 49.04 -10.83
C ARG A 65 -13.20 49.29 -10.87
N MET A 66 -12.39 48.20 -10.69
CA MET A 66 -10.94 48.30 -10.92
C MET A 66 -10.63 48.83 -12.31
N GLN A 67 -9.80 49.85 -12.35
CA GLN A 67 -9.26 50.41 -13.59
C GLN A 67 -8.33 49.36 -14.26
N PRO A 68 -8.30 49.31 -15.61
CA PRO A 68 -7.39 48.42 -16.33
C PRO A 68 -5.93 48.81 -16.04
N MET A 69 -5.11 47.78 -15.63
CA MET A 69 -3.67 47.95 -15.50
C MET A 69 -3.06 48.38 -16.84
N GLN A 70 -2.21 49.41 -16.78
CA GLN A 70 -1.41 49.82 -17.92
C GLN A 70 -0.38 48.74 -18.28
N PRO A 71 -0.03 48.53 -19.54
CA PRO A 71 1.00 47.60 -19.97
C PRO A 71 2.35 47.94 -19.31
N MET A 72 2.97 46.98 -18.64
CA MET A 72 4.35 47.15 -18.17
C MET A 72 5.31 47.28 -19.35
N GLU A 73 6.17 48.28 -19.28
CA GLU A 73 7.30 48.41 -20.21
C GLU A 73 8.26 47.21 -20.10
N PRO A 74 8.92 46.77 -21.17
CA PRO A 74 9.84 45.65 -21.13
C PRO A 74 11.02 45.99 -20.21
N MET A 75 11.23 45.15 -19.18
CA MET A 75 12.43 45.22 -18.34
C MET A 75 13.68 44.94 -19.18
N GLU A 76 14.64 45.85 -19.11
CA GLU A 76 15.98 45.60 -19.64
C GLU A 76 16.63 44.37 -18.99
N PRO A 77 17.44 43.59 -19.73
CA PRO A 77 18.08 42.40 -19.18
C PRO A 77 19.04 42.80 -18.04
N MET A 78 18.74 42.34 -16.82
CA MET A 78 19.67 42.44 -15.70
C MET A 78 20.99 41.76 -16.07
N GLN A 79 22.07 42.52 -16.04
CA GLN A 79 23.42 41.95 -16.07
C GLN A 79 23.62 41.02 -14.85
N PRO A 80 24.33 39.88 -14.99
CA PRO A 80 24.63 39.04 -13.87
C PRO A 80 25.56 39.78 -12.90
N SER A 81 24.98 40.32 -11.83
CA SER A 81 25.77 40.81 -10.69
C SER A 81 26.51 39.65 -10.10
N GLY A 82 27.82 39.81 -9.94
CA GLY A 82 28.79 38.82 -9.52
C GLY A 82 28.35 37.99 -8.34
N ALA A 83 28.83 36.74 -8.33
CA ALA A 83 28.65 35.80 -7.24
C ALA A 83 28.84 36.48 -5.90
N MET A 84 27.79 36.60 -5.10
CA MET A 84 27.91 36.99 -3.72
C MET A 84 28.62 35.84 -2.98
N ASP A 85 29.84 36.10 -2.60
CA ASP A 85 30.61 35.25 -1.70
C ASP A 85 29.95 35.28 -0.33
N HIS A 86 29.20 34.21 0.00
CA HIS A 86 28.56 34.01 1.31
C HIS A 86 29.57 33.57 2.39
N GLY A 87 30.88 33.60 2.11
CA GLY A 87 31.95 33.10 2.97
C GLY A 87 32.19 33.90 4.27
N ASP A 88 31.63 35.11 4.42
CA ASP A 88 31.94 35.99 5.56
C ASP A 88 30.75 36.59 6.29
N MET A 89 29.57 35.97 6.23
CA MET A 89 28.53 36.28 7.19
C MET A 89 28.91 35.68 8.54
N LYS A 90 29.76 36.37 9.27
CA LYS A 90 29.84 36.17 10.73
C LYS A 90 28.44 36.35 11.28
N MET A 91 27.82 35.27 11.73
CA MET A 91 26.65 35.37 12.59
C MET A 91 27.01 36.35 13.72
N GLN A 92 26.46 37.54 13.69
CA GLN A 92 26.57 38.51 14.75
C GLN A 92 25.74 38.03 15.96
N GLY A 93 26.18 36.92 16.57
CA GLY A 93 25.89 36.61 17.93
C GLY A 93 26.86 37.41 18.78
N GLY A 94 26.62 38.70 18.93
CA GLY A 94 27.29 39.48 19.94
C GLY A 94 27.03 38.85 21.32
N SER A 95 27.98 38.95 22.22
CA SER A 95 27.75 38.59 23.63
C SER A 95 26.46 39.26 24.09
N ALA A 96 25.61 38.51 24.79
CA ALA A 96 24.38 39.06 25.35
C ALA A 96 24.71 40.33 26.15
N PRO A 97 23.89 41.40 26.11
CA PRO A 97 24.07 42.57 26.95
C PRO A 97 24.28 42.20 28.41
N ALA A 98 25.06 43.00 29.13
CA ALA A 98 25.40 42.71 30.53
C ALA A 98 24.16 42.63 31.46
N ASP A 99 23.04 43.21 31.03
CA ASP A 99 21.73 43.17 31.68
C ASP A 99 20.77 42.13 31.09
N ALA A 100 21.25 41.32 30.15
CA ALA A 100 20.43 40.26 29.57
C ALA A 100 20.06 39.25 30.67
N ARG A 101 18.77 38.86 30.66
CA ARG A 101 18.29 37.83 31.57
C ARG A 101 18.99 36.51 31.28
N ASP A 102 19.40 35.80 32.33
CA ASP A 102 19.88 34.43 32.22
C ASP A 102 18.84 33.56 31.46
N PRO A 103 19.21 32.90 30.36
CA PRO A 103 18.34 32.00 29.63
C PRO A 103 17.68 30.93 30.50
N HIS A 104 18.30 30.60 31.64
CA HIS A 104 17.83 29.56 32.56
C HIS A 104 17.14 30.12 33.82
N ALA A 105 16.88 31.45 33.92
CA ALA A 105 16.31 32.11 35.08
C ALA A 105 14.99 31.48 35.59
N TYR A 106 14.22 30.83 34.74
CA TYR A 106 12.97 30.15 35.10
C TYR A 106 13.03 28.64 34.93
N SER A 107 14.20 28.05 34.73
CA SER A 107 14.35 26.61 34.55
C SER A 107 14.23 25.82 35.87
N GLY A 108 14.07 26.49 37.01
CA GLY A 108 14.08 25.82 38.33
C GLY A 108 15.39 25.09 38.63
N GLY A 109 16.49 25.55 38.04
CA GLY A 109 17.79 24.90 38.12
C GLY A 109 18.03 23.76 37.11
N TYR A 110 17.07 23.49 36.27
CA TYR A 110 17.24 22.47 35.20
C TYR A 110 18.00 23.05 34.01
N GLN A 111 19.01 22.32 33.57
CA GLN A 111 19.76 22.62 32.35
C GLN A 111 19.59 21.52 31.34
N LEU A 112 19.49 21.89 30.08
CA LEU A 112 19.32 20.93 28.99
C LEU A 112 20.53 19.98 28.89
N GLY A 113 20.29 18.69 28.98
CA GLY A 113 21.34 17.66 28.87
C GLY A 113 22.19 17.47 30.15
N VAL A 114 21.73 17.94 31.33
CA VAL A 114 22.45 17.80 32.60
C VAL A 114 21.52 17.20 33.67
N GLY A 115 22.09 16.47 34.63
CA GLY A 115 21.35 15.87 35.75
C GLY A 115 20.52 14.65 35.36
N GLN A 116 19.41 14.43 36.08
CA GLN A 116 18.53 13.25 35.84
C GLN A 116 17.86 13.23 34.48
N TYR A 117 17.86 14.33 33.75
CA TYR A 117 17.34 14.44 32.38
C TYR A 117 18.46 14.51 31.35
N ALA A 118 19.71 14.23 31.73
CA ALA A 118 20.81 14.12 30.79
C ALA A 118 20.63 12.88 29.97
N LEU A 119 20.62 13.03 28.64
CA LEU A 119 20.69 11.91 27.72
C LEU A 119 22.14 11.39 27.71
N ALA A 120 22.30 10.08 27.82
CA ALA A 120 23.59 9.40 27.85
C ALA A 120 24.43 9.59 26.58
N ASP A 121 23.83 10.04 25.51
CA ASP A 121 24.46 10.17 24.20
C ASP A 121 24.14 11.50 23.52
N LYS A 122 24.91 11.83 22.46
CA LYS A 122 24.65 13.03 21.66
C LYS A 122 23.24 12.96 21.09
N ARG A 123 22.46 14.03 21.26
CA ARG A 123 21.16 14.14 20.62
C ARG A 123 21.34 14.12 19.12
N GLN A 124 20.99 13.02 18.51
CA GLN A 124 20.81 12.94 17.06
C GLN A 124 19.35 13.24 16.77
N LEU A 125 19.10 14.13 15.83
CA LEU A 125 17.78 14.35 15.31
C LEU A 125 17.48 13.16 14.40
N VAL A 126 16.63 12.25 14.84
CA VAL A 126 16.13 11.15 14.01
C VAL A 126 14.95 11.67 13.22
N MET A 127 15.10 11.73 11.91
CA MET A 127 14.03 12.17 11.02
C MET A 127 13.00 11.07 10.85
N ALA A 128 11.76 11.43 10.55
CA ALA A 128 10.66 10.47 10.42
C ALA A 128 10.90 9.42 9.31
N ASP A 129 11.69 9.75 8.31
CA ASP A 129 12.08 8.87 7.20
C ASP A 129 13.14 7.83 7.57
N GLU A 130 13.86 8.02 8.69
CA GLU A 130 14.84 7.05 9.22
C GLU A 130 14.20 5.95 10.09
N HIS A 131 12.93 6.12 10.48
CA HIS A 131 12.22 5.11 11.27
C HIS A 131 11.88 3.88 10.43
N LEU A 132 11.99 2.71 11.06
CA LEU A 132 11.54 1.45 10.47
C LEU A 132 10.07 1.21 10.82
N PHE A 133 9.31 0.87 9.82
CA PHE A 133 7.90 0.54 9.92
C PHE A 133 7.63 -0.86 9.39
N ALA A 134 6.54 -1.44 9.82
CA ALA A 134 6.01 -2.69 9.28
C ALA A 134 4.50 -2.56 9.11
N SER A 135 3.96 -3.21 8.11
CA SER A 135 2.52 -3.34 7.92
C SER A 135 2.17 -4.67 7.27
N VAL A 136 1.02 -5.19 7.62
CA VAL A 136 0.44 -6.38 7.00
C VAL A 136 -0.97 -6.04 6.55
N LEU A 137 -1.22 -6.17 5.26
CA LEU A 137 -2.53 -6.03 4.64
C LEU A 137 -2.98 -7.40 4.14
N VAL A 138 -4.06 -7.92 4.69
CA VAL A 138 -4.84 -9.00 4.10
C VAL A 138 -5.91 -8.33 3.26
N ASP A 139 -5.60 -8.06 1.98
CA ASP A 139 -6.51 -7.33 1.10
C ASP A 139 -7.74 -8.18 0.77
N ARG A 140 -7.51 -9.47 0.56
CA ARG A 140 -8.58 -10.41 0.30
C ARG A 140 -8.40 -11.68 1.14
N LEU A 141 -9.43 -12.01 1.88
CA LEU A 141 -9.70 -13.33 2.41
C LEU A 141 -11.15 -13.61 2.09
N GLU A 142 -11.40 -14.25 0.93
CA GLU A 142 -12.72 -14.31 0.33
C GLU A 142 -13.15 -15.73 -0.02
N TRP A 143 -14.43 -15.93 0.06
CA TRP A 143 -15.14 -17.04 -0.53
C TRP A 143 -15.75 -16.61 -1.86
N ALA A 144 -15.50 -17.38 -2.90
CA ALA A 144 -15.99 -17.14 -4.25
C ALA A 144 -16.93 -18.26 -4.66
N HIS A 145 -18.06 -17.91 -5.26
CA HIS A 145 -19.05 -18.84 -5.81
C HIS A 145 -19.27 -18.60 -7.29
N ALA A 146 -19.06 -19.64 -8.10
CA ALA A 146 -19.31 -19.58 -9.54
C ALA A 146 -19.85 -20.91 -10.06
N SER A 147 -20.90 -20.87 -10.85
CA SER A 147 -21.44 -22.05 -11.58
C SER A 147 -21.66 -23.30 -10.72
N GLY A 148 -22.01 -23.11 -9.42
CA GLY A 148 -22.23 -24.21 -8.47
C GLY A 148 -20.95 -24.74 -7.80
N GLU A 149 -19.80 -24.14 -8.03
CA GLU A 149 -18.54 -24.45 -7.37
C GLU A 149 -18.12 -23.32 -6.42
N ASN A 150 -17.46 -23.73 -5.35
CA ASN A 150 -16.94 -22.80 -4.33
C ASN A 150 -15.42 -22.84 -4.33
N ALA A 151 -14.81 -21.68 -4.19
CA ALA A 151 -13.39 -21.50 -3.99
C ALA A 151 -13.14 -20.55 -2.81
N ALA A 152 -11.98 -20.67 -2.20
CA ALA A 152 -11.46 -19.71 -1.23
C ALA A 152 -10.24 -19.04 -1.85
N ALA A 153 -10.18 -17.72 -1.80
CA ALA A 153 -9.06 -16.95 -2.31
C ALA A 153 -8.47 -16.06 -1.22
N TYR A 154 -7.17 -15.83 -1.30
CA TYR A 154 -6.46 -14.91 -0.42
C TYR A 154 -5.51 -14.03 -1.22
N GLU A 155 -5.34 -12.80 -0.75
CA GLU A 155 -4.31 -11.87 -1.19
C GLU A 155 -3.79 -11.13 0.04
N VAL A 156 -2.49 -11.25 0.28
CA VAL A 156 -1.80 -10.68 1.45
C VAL A 156 -0.58 -9.91 0.96
N GLN A 157 -0.39 -8.73 1.49
CA GLN A 157 0.82 -7.96 1.31
C GLN A 157 1.38 -7.59 2.68
N ALA A 158 2.67 -7.82 2.89
CA ALA A 158 3.38 -7.35 4.07
C ALA A 158 4.62 -6.57 3.63
N TRP A 159 5.00 -5.55 4.39
CA TRP A 159 6.23 -4.84 4.12
C TRP A 159 6.92 -4.43 5.42
N PHE A 160 8.24 -4.31 5.34
CA PHE A 160 9.10 -3.87 6.42
C PHE A 160 10.22 -3.01 5.84
N GLY A 161 10.46 -1.84 6.43
CA GLY A 161 11.51 -0.93 5.98
C GLY A 161 11.28 0.52 6.44
N ASN A 162 11.96 1.43 5.79
CA ASN A 162 11.80 2.87 5.98
C ASN A 162 10.97 3.50 4.86
N SER A 163 10.94 4.83 4.79
CA SER A 163 10.17 5.55 3.77
C SER A 163 10.69 5.35 2.34
N TYR A 164 11.97 5.02 2.17
CA TYR A 164 12.61 4.88 0.86
C TYR A 164 12.80 3.43 0.44
N ASP A 165 13.21 2.56 1.37
CA ASP A 165 13.55 1.18 1.10
C ASP A 165 12.72 0.23 1.94
N LYS A 166 12.05 -0.71 1.27
CA LYS A 166 11.13 -1.66 1.89
C LYS A 166 11.39 -3.08 1.37
N LEU A 167 11.37 -4.04 2.25
CA LEU A 167 11.20 -5.44 1.89
C LEU A 167 9.69 -5.71 1.81
N VAL A 168 9.21 -6.16 0.66
CA VAL A 168 7.80 -6.40 0.38
C VAL A 168 7.57 -7.88 0.13
N LEU A 169 6.64 -8.49 0.83
CA LEU A 169 6.15 -9.84 0.60
C LEU A 169 4.71 -9.74 0.08
N LYS A 170 4.47 -10.25 -1.13
CA LYS A 170 3.12 -10.42 -1.68
C LYS A 170 2.82 -11.92 -1.79
N ALA A 171 1.65 -12.34 -1.37
CA ALA A 171 1.18 -13.71 -1.47
C ALA A 171 -0.29 -13.74 -1.86
N GLU A 172 -0.61 -14.43 -2.93
CA GLU A 172 -1.99 -14.62 -3.39
C GLU A 172 -2.22 -16.07 -3.77
N GLY A 173 -3.46 -16.52 -3.72
CA GLY A 173 -3.77 -17.86 -4.16
C GLY A 173 -5.24 -18.22 -4.06
N GLU A 174 -5.60 -19.28 -4.75
CA GLU A 174 -6.95 -19.81 -4.81
C GLU A 174 -6.95 -21.31 -4.49
N ALA A 175 -7.85 -21.71 -3.62
CA ALA A 175 -8.07 -23.10 -3.23
C ALA A 175 -9.53 -23.51 -3.50
N ALA A 176 -9.73 -24.62 -4.18
CA ALA A 176 -11.03 -25.21 -4.38
C ALA A 176 -10.98 -26.73 -4.13
N LYS A 177 -12.06 -27.28 -3.60
CA LYS A 177 -12.17 -28.74 -3.32
C LYS A 177 -11.00 -29.26 -2.44
N GLY A 178 -10.50 -28.42 -1.50
CA GLY A 178 -9.42 -28.78 -0.58
C GLY A 178 -8.02 -28.85 -1.23
N ARG A 179 -7.84 -28.30 -2.43
CA ARG A 179 -6.55 -28.25 -3.13
C ARG A 179 -6.22 -26.81 -3.49
N MET A 180 -4.95 -26.43 -3.32
CA MET A 180 -4.43 -25.17 -3.80
C MET A 180 -4.29 -25.22 -5.33
N HIS A 181 -5.14 -24.54 -6.06
CA HIS A 181 -5.11 -24.51 -7.52
C HIS A 181 -4.00 -23.62 -8.04
N ASP A 182 -3.86 -22.45 -7.43
CA ASP A 182 -2.84 -21.47 -7.79
C ASP A 182 -2.34 -20.80 -6.52
N ALA A 183 -1.04 -20.57 -6.45
CA ALA A 183 -0.39 -19.83 -5.39
C ALA A 183 0.79 -19.08 -5.97
N ARG A 184 0.81 -17.77 -5.77
CA ARG A 184 1.90 -16.87 -6.14
C ARG A 184 2.48 -16.27 -4.89
N THR A 185 3.80 -16.27 -4.79
CA THR A 185 4.51 -15.62 -3.69
C THR A 185 5.62 -14.78 -4.30
N GLU A 186 5.72 -13.52 -3.91
CA GLU A 186 6.73 -12.59 -4.37
C GLU A 186 7.47 -12.01 -3.16
N LEU A 187 8.79 -11.97 -3.25
CA LEU A 187 9.66 -11.29 -2.30
C LEU A 187 10.42 -10.21 -3.06
N LEU A 188 10.11 -8.96 -2.74
CA LEU A 188 10.53 -7.80 -3.52
C LEU A 188 11.28 -6.80 -2.62
N TRP A 189 12.29 -6.17 -3.15
CA TRP A 189 12.82 -4.93 -2.64
C TRP A 189 12.06 -3.78 -3.32
N GLY A 190 11.39 -2.96 -2.54
CA GLY A 190 10.70 -1.75 -2.97
C GLY A 190 11.56 -0.52 -2.69
N HIS A 191 11.74 0.35 -3.68
CA HIS A 191 12.46 1.60 -3.55
C HIS A 191 11.60 2.77 -4.05
N ALA A 192 11.42 3.78 -3.19
CA ALA A 192 10.65 4.97 -3.53
C ALA A 192 11.42 5.84 -4.54
N VAL A 193 10.86 6.01 -5.73
CA VAL A 193 11.42 6.85 -6.80
C VAL A 193 10.71 8.19 -6.94
N ALA A 194 9.49 8.29 -6.39
CA ALA A 194 8.72 9.53 -6.31
C ALA A 194 7.75 9.45 -5.12
N SER A 195 7.10 10.56 -4.78
CA SER A 195 6.21 10.66 -3.59
C SER A 195 5.11 9.59 -3.54
N TYR A 196 4.67 9.08 -4.69
CA TYR A 196 3.58 8.12 -4.81
C TYR A 196 3.96 6.89 -5.63
N TRP A 197 5.25 6.68 -5.93
CA TRP A 197 5.70 5.60 -6.80
C TRP A 197 6.91 4.89 -6.21
N ASP A 198 6.78 3.58 -6.06
CA ASP A 198 7.85 2.67 -5.68
C ASP A 198 8.21 1.77 -6.88
N THR A 199 9.49 1.62 -7.17
CA THR A 199 9.99 0.53 -8.03
C THR A 199 10.17 -0.72 -7.18
N GLN A 200 9.98 -1.88 -7.78
CA GLN A 200 10.09 -3.17 -7.11
C GLN A 200 11.00 -4.11 -7.90
N LEU A 201 11.93 -4.77 -7.22
CA LEU A 201 12.81 -5.77 -7.79
C LEU A 201 12.86 -6.99 -6.88
N GLY A 202 12.72 -8.20 -7.42
CA GLY A 202 12.79 -9.38 -6.59
C GLY A 202 12.48 -10.67 -7.29
N LEU A 203 11.97 -11.64 -6.53
CA LEU A 203 11.70 -12.99 -6.98
C LEU A 203 10.22 -13.31 -6.80
N ARG A 204 9.68 -14.04 -7.78
CA ARG A 204 8.33 -14.61 -7.75
C ARG A 204 8.43 -16.13 -7.89
N ASN A 205 7.63 -16.82 -7.11
CA ASN A 205 7.39 -18.25 -7.22
C ASN A 205 5.90 -18.52 -7.45
N ASP A 206 5.60 -19.25 -8.51
CA ASP A 206 4.25 -19.77 -8.78
C ASP A 206 4.23 -21.25 -8.48
N ALA A 207 3.22 -21.71 -7.73
CA ALA A 207 3.01 -23.09 -7.37
C ALA A 207 1.53 -23.43 -7.44
N GLY A 208 1.19 -24.71 -7.68
CA GLY A 208 -0.19 -25.17 -7.70
C GLY A 208 -0.25 -26.69 -7.72
N SER A 209 -1.38 -27.24 -7.34
CA SER A 209 -1.59 -28.69 -7.32
C SER A 209 -1.63 -29.24 -8.74
N GLY A 210 -0.72 -30.16 -9.04
CA GLY A 210 -0.67 -30.85 -10.35
C GLY A 210 0.03 -30.03 -11.45
N ARG A 211 0.68 -28.92 -11.11
CA ARG A 211 1.47 -28.09 -12.03
C ARG A 211 2.91 -27.98 -11.53
N PRO A 212 3.89 -27.86 -12.44
CA PRO A 212 5.26 -27.56 -12.05
C PRO A 212 5.36 -26.16 -11.48
N ALA A 213 6.18 -25.98 -10.45
CA ALA A 213 6.50 -24.65 -9.93
C ALA A 213 7.29 -23.85 -10.95
N ARG A 214 7.09 -22.53 -10.96
CA ARG A 214 7.80 -21.57 -11.84
C ARG A 214 8.42 -20.47 -10.98
N ASN A 215 9.70 -20.20 -11.22
CA ASN A 215 10.41 -19.10 -10.59
C ASN A 215 10.67 -18.01 -11.63
N TRP A 216 10.55 -16.76 -11.19
CA TRP A 216 10.68 -15.58 -12.01
C TRP A 216 11.51 -14.52 -11.28
N LEU A 217 12.29 -13.77 -12.03
CA LEU A 217 12.79 -12.47 -11.61
C LEU A 217 11.67 -11.45 -11.90
N ALA A 218 11.32 -10.65 -10.91
CA ALA A 218 10.29 -9.64 -10.98
C ALA A 218 10.92 -8.25 -11.02
N PHE A 219 10.42 -7.39 -11.88
CA PHE A 219 10.76 -5.98 -11.96
C PHE A 219 9.46 -5.19 -12.19
N GLY A 220 9.11 -4.31 -11.28
CA GLY A 220 7.82 -3.62 -11.31
C GLY A 220 7.86 -2.19 -10.82
N ILE A 221 6.73 -1.54 -10.99
CA ILE A 221 6.40 -0.24 -10.44
C ILE A 221 5.02 -0.31 -9.83
N GLN A 222 4.87 0.21 -8.62
CA GLN A 222 3.59 0.30 -7.91
C GLN A 222 3.42 1.72 -7.38
N GLY A 223 2.20 2.24 -7.45
CA GLY A 223 1.95 3.58 -6.90
C GLY A 223 0.56 4.12 -7.19
N LEU A 224 0.39 5.39 -6.86
CA LEU A 224 -0.86 6.12 -7.08
C LEU A 224 -0.73 7.01 -8.33
N ALA A 225 -1.51 6.68 -9.35
CA ALA A 225 -1.67 7.50 -10.55
C ALA A 225 -2.60 8.71 -10.27
N PRO A 226 -2.67 9.71 -11.16
CA PRO A 226 -3.63 10.81 -11.04
C PRO A 226 -5.04 10.31 -10.76
N TYR A 227 -5.78 11.07 -9.95
CA TYR A 227 -7.11 10.72 -9.44
C TYR A 227 -7.14 9.55 -8.45
N TRP A 228 -5.99 9.19 -7.84
CA TRP A 228 -5.86 8.16 -6.79
C TRP A 228 -6.11 6.72 -7.27
N PHE A 229 -5.84 6.44 -8.54
CA PHE A 229 -5.80 5.06 -9.01
C PHE A 229 -4.57 4.36 -8.47
N GLU A 230 -4.74 3.27 -7.75
CA GLU A 230 -3.64 2.35 -7.44
C GLU A 230 -3.29 1.57 -8.68
N VAL A 231 -2.02 1.59 -9.07
CA VAL A 231 -1.51 0.90 -10.25
C VAL A 231 -0.34 0.02 -9.86
N ASP A 232 -0.35 -1.23 -10.31
CA ASP A 232 0.76 -2.17 -10.24
C ASP A 232 1.06 -2.66 -11.65
N ALA A 233 2.28 -2.48 -12.10
CA ALA A 233 2.76 -2.98 -13.39
C ALA A 233 4.08 -3.71 -13.18
N THR A 234 4.07 -5.03 -13.29
CA THR A 234 5.23 -5.88 -13.00
C THR A 234 5.55 -6.78 -14.18
N ALA A 235 6.78 -6.69 -14.68
CA ALA A 235 7.36 -7.56 -15.68
C ALA A 235 8.14 -8.70 -15.02
N TYR A 236 8.09 -9.88 -15.63
CA TYR A 236 8.73 -11.07 -15.10
C TYR A 236 9.58 -11.75 -16.17
N VAL A 237 10.73 -12.24 -15.76
CA VAL A 237 11.61 -13.06 -16.59
C VAL A 237 11.86 -14.39 -15.88
N GLY A 238 11.44 -15.46 -16.49
CA GLY A 238 11.56 -16.82 -15.97
C GLY A 238 12.60 -17.66 -16.70
N THR A 239 12.81 -18.86 -16.19
CA THR A 239 13.69 -19.84 -16.83
C THR A 239 13.21 -20.18 -18.24
N SER A 240 14.13 -20.63 -19.11
CA SER A 240 13.85 -21.04 -20.49
C SER A 240 13.29 -19.92 -21.39
N GLY A 241 13.63 -18.67 -21.11
CA GLY A 241 13.22 -17.51 -21.90
C GLY A 241 11.72 -17.19 -21.78
N ARG A 242 11.07 -17.59 -20.71
CA ARG A 242 9.70 -17.16 -20.41
C ARG A 242 9.69 -15.73 -19.95
N THR A 243 8.73 -14.96 -20.42
CA THR A 243 8.46 -13.60 -19.96
C THR A 243 6.99 -13.45 -19.63
N ALA A 244 6.67 -12.56 -18.69
CA ALA A 244 5.29 -12.22 -18.36
C ALA A 244 5.19 -10.74 -18.00
N LEU A 245 4.00 -10.19 -18.12
CA LEU A 245 3.65 -8.84 -17.66
C LEU A 245 2.29 -8.93 -16.97
N ARG A 246 2.23 -8.41 -15.74
CA ARG A 246 0.99 -8.21 -14.99
C ARG A 246 0.72 -6.74 -14.88
N LEU A 247 -0.50 -6.36 -15.16
CA LEU A 247 -1.01 -5.01 -15.00
C LEU A 247 -2.25 -5.08 -14.12
N ALA A 248 -2.28 -4.32 -13.06
CA ALA A 248 -3.45 -4.18 -12.21
C ALA A 248 -3.72 -2.70 -11.94
N ALA A 249 -4.99 -2.36 -11.88
CA ALA A 249 -5.44 -1.03 -11.47
C ALA A 249 -6.69 -1.16 -10.60
N GLU A 250 -6.72 -0.36 -9.54
CA GLU A 250 -7.79 -0.35 -8.57
C GLU A 250 -8.13 1.09 -8.18
N TYR A 251 -9.37 1.31 -7.77
CA TYR A 251 -9.83 2.62 -7.30
C TYR A 251 -10.75 2.47 -6.10
N GLU A 252 -10.60 3.32 -5.09
CA GLU A 252 -11.49 3.37 -3.94
C GLU A 252 -12.46 4.55 -4.06
N LEU A 253 -13.71 4.27 -4.42
CA LEU A 253 -14.77 5.28 -4.47
C LEU A 253 -15.53 5.31 -3.15
N LEU A 254 -15.33 6.35 -2.35
CA LEU A 254 -16.02 6.55 -1.10
C LEU A 254 -17.47 7.00 -1.36
N LEU A 255 -18.42 6.07 -1.24
CA LEU A 255 -19.85 6.40 -1.28
C LEU A 255 -20.29 7.09 0.00
N THR A 256 -19.71 6.69 1.13
CA THR A 256 -19.78 7.35 2.44
C THR A 256 -18.42 7.25 3.10
N GLN A 257 -18.26 7.79 4.31
CA GLN A 257 -17.00 7.66 5.08
C GLN A 257 -16.63 6.20 5.42
N ARG A 258 -17.55 5.25 5.34
CA ARG A 258 -17.36 3.83 5.69
C ARG A 258 -17.76 2.87 4.59
N LEU A 259 -18.52 3.32 3.61
CA LEU A 259 -18.97 2.48 2.50
C LEU A 259 -18.17 2.84 1.26
N ILE A 260 -17.38 1.90 0.77
CA ILE A 260 -16.42 2.09 -0.30
C ILE A 260 -16.74 1.12 -1.43
N LEU A 261 -16.86 1.66 -2.64
CA LEU A 261 -16.98 0.88 -3.86
C LEU A 261 -15.59 0.78 -4.49
N GLN A 262 -15.12 -0.44 -4.72
CA GLN A 262 -13.77 -0.76 -5.15
C GLN A 262 -13.81 -1.51 -6.50
N PRO A 263 -13.81 -0.81 -7.65
CA PRO A 263 -13.57 -1.41 -8.94
C PRO A 263 -12.09 -1.78 -9.09
N ARG A 264 -11.82 -2.94 -9.69
CA ARG A 264 -10.48 -3.45 -10.00
C ARG A 264 -10.46 -4.09 -11.38
N ILE A 265 -9.35 -3.91 -12.08
CA ILE A 265 -9.04 -4.58 -13.31
C ILE A 265 -7.64 -5.17 -13.22
N GLU A 266 -7.46 -6.36 -13.76
CA GLU A 266 -6.17 -7.02 -13.87
C GLU A 266 -6.02 -7.67 -15.25
N ALA A 267 -4.81 -7.65 -15.81
CA ALA A 267 -4.47 -8.31 -17.05
C ALA A 267 -3.12 -9.01 -16.91
N ASN A 268 -3.06 -10.25 -17.40
CA ASN A 268 -1.85 -11.05 -17.40
C ASN A 268 -1.47 -11.41 -18.84
N LEU A 269 -0.24 -11.04 -19.24
CA LEU A 269 0.32 -11.31 -20.54
C LEU A 269 1.54 -12.22 -20.40
N TYR A 270 1.71 -13.16 -21.33
CA TYR A 270 2.86 -14.06 -21.34
C TYR A 270 3.51 -14.05 -22.73
N GLY A 271 4.85 -14.04 -22.76
CA GLY A 271 5.60 -14.00 -24.02
C GLY A 271 5.68 -15.38 -24.72
N LYS A 272 5.41 -16.47 -24.00
CA LYS A 272 5.56 -17.83 -24.50
C LYS A 272 4.48 -18.76 -23.96
N ASN A 273 4.04 -19.72 -24.79
CA ASN A 273 3.14 -20.79 -24.35
C ASN A 273 3.83 -21.69 -23.30
N ASP A 274 3.10 -22.05 -22.27
CA ASP A 274 3.49 -23.03 -21.26
C ASP A 274 2.35 -24.04 -21.05
N PRO A 275 2.28 -25.09 -21.91
CA PRO A 275 1.21 -26.08 -21.85
C PRO A 275 1.16 -26.86 -20.53
N GLU A 276 2.29 -27.01 -19.82
CA GLU A 276 2.35 -27.70 -18.53
C GLU A 276 1.59 -26.95 -17.43
N THR A 277 1.49 -25.63 -17.56
CA THR A 277 0.72 -24.79 -16.63
C THR A 277 -0.63 -24.34 -17.20
N GLY A 278 -0.90 -24.65 -18.47
CA GLY A 278 -2.13 -24.24 -19.19
C GLY A 278 -2.14 -22.76 -19.57
N ILE A 279 -0.97 -22.13 -19.71
CA ILE A 279 -0.82 -20.69 -20.00
C ILE A 279 -0.41 -20.52 -21.47
N GLY A 280 -1.15 -19.70 -22.20
CA GLY A 280 -0.87 -19.33 -23.58
C GLY A 280 -0.13 -17.99 -23.69
N SER A 281 0.57 -17.77 -24.79
CA SER A 281 1.26 -16.51 -25.11
C SER A 281 0.27 -15.40 -25.50
N GLY A 282 0.72 -14.16 -25.35
CA GLY A 282 -0.09 -12.95 -25.57
C GLY A 282 -0.90 -12.58 -24.31
N LEU A 283 -2.03 -11.90 -24.48
CA LEU A 283 -2.98 -11.68 -23.40
C LEU A 283 -3.58 -13.02 -23.00
N SER A 284 -3.20 -13.49 -21.82
CA SER A 284 -3.57 -14.81 -21.30
C SER A 284 -4.87 -14.77 -20.52
N SER A 285 -5.00 -13.82 -19.61
CA SER A 285 -6.20 -13.64 -18.79
C SER A 285 -6.43 -12.19 -18.43
N GLY A 286 -7.68 -11.89 -18.13
CA GLY A 286 -8.10 -10.62 -17.54
C GLY A 286 -9.18 -10.85 -16.52
N THR A 287 -9.17 -10.01 -15.50
CA THR A 287 -10.16 -9.99 -14.43
C THR A 287 -10.69 -8.58 -14.26
N VAL A 288 -12.01 -8.45 -14.19
CA VAL A 288 -12.67 -7.19 -13.85
C VAL A 288 -13.61 -7.47 -12.71
N GLY A 289 -13.52 -6.71 -11.65
CA GLY A 289 -14.35 -6.91 -10.47
C GLY A 289 -14.78 -5.58 -9.84
N VAL A 290 -15.83 -5.67 -9.05
CA VAL A 290 -16.27 -4.60 -8.19
C VAL A 290 -16.64 -5.19 -6.83
N ARG A 291 -16.14 -4.56 -5.77
CA ARG A 291 -16.42 -4.93 -4.39
C ARG A 291 -17.06 -3.76 -3.67
N LEU A 292 -18.04 -4.03 -2.84
CA LEU A 292 -18.65 -3.07 -1.94
C LEU A 292 -18.21 -3.42 -0.52
N ARG A 293 -17.34 -2.57 0.04
CA ARG A 293 -16.68 -2.76 1.33
C ARG A 293 -17.30 -1.83 2.36
N TYR A 294 -17.53 -2.34 3.57
CA TYR A 294 -17.97 -1.54 4.70
C TYR A 294 -16.94 -1.57 5.82
N GLU A 295 -16.38 -0.42 6.17
CA GLU A 295 -15.39 -0.28 7.24
C GLU A 295 -16.06 -0.18 8.60
N PHE A 296 -16.11 -1.27 9.37
CA PHE A 296 -16.45 -1.23 10.79
C PHE A 296 -15.39 -0.50 11.59
N SER A 297 -14.13 -0.80 11.28
CA SER A 297 -12.94 -0.09 11.69
C SER A 297 -11.98 -0.03 10.51
N ARG A 298 -10.93 0.78 10.59
CA ARG A 298 -9.90 0.80 9.54
C ARG A 298 -9.16 -0.53 9.39
N GLN A 299 -9.11 -1.31 10.49
CA GLN A 299 -8.44 -2.60 10.53
C GLN A 299 -9.32 -3.77 10.09
N PHE A 300 -10.66 -3.58 10.04
CA PHE A 300 -11.60 -4.65 9.71
C PHE A 300 -12.72 -4.15 8.82
N ALA A 301 -12.77 -4.67 7.62
CA ALA A 301 -13.77 -4.30 6.63
C ALA A 301 -14.27 -5.52 5.84
N PRO A 302 -15.46 -6.06 6.14
CA PRO A 302 -16.10 -7.04 5.30
C PRO A 302 -16.59 -6.43 3.99
N TYR A 303 -16.69 -7.26 2.96
CA TYR A 303 -17.18 -6.87 1.65
C TYR A 303 -17.94 -7.98 0.94
N ILE A 304 -18.71 -7.57 -0.04
CA ILE A 304 -19.32 -8.44 -1.05
C ILE A 304 -18.99 -7.89 -2.42
N GLY A 305 -19.00 -8.71 -3.44
CA GLY A 305 -18.67 -8.25 -4.78
C GLY A 305 -19.03 -9.22 -5.88
N VAL A 306 -18.75 -8.78 -7.09
CA VAL A 306 -18.86 -9.55 -8.32
C VAL A 306 -17.57 -9.38 -9.10
N GLU A 307 -17.06 -10.51 -9.62
CA GLU A 307 -15.85 -10.56 -10.42
C GLU A 307 -16.11 -11.37 -11.70
N ARG A 308 -15.58 -10.86 -12.81
CA ARG A 308 -15.58 -11.55 -14.09
C ARG A 308 -14.14 -11.89 -14.47
N TYR A 309 -13.84 -13.18 -14.51
CA TYR A 309 -12.60 -13.72 -15.09
C TYR A 309 -12.83 -14.09 -16.54
N GLN A 310 -11.83 -13.83 -17.40
CA GLN A 310 -11.83 -14.22 -18.80
C GLN A 310 -10.41 -14.63 -19.23
N ALA A 311 -10.26 -15.85 -19.74
CA ALA A 311 -9.08 -16.28 -20.46
C ALA A 311 -9.18 -15.90 -21.94
N PHE A 312 -8.03 -15.61 -22.56
CA PHE A 312 -7.94 -15.18 -23.96
C PHE A 312 -6.97 -16.06 -24.74
N GLY A 313 -7.06 -15.98 -26.09
CA GLY A 313 -6.13 -16.60 -27.01
C GLY A 313 -5.85 -18.08 -26.72
N ASN A 314 -4.58 -18.45 -26.79
CA ASN A 314 -4.13 -19.83 -26.58
C ASN A 314 -4.47 -20.37 -25.18
N THR A 315 -4.54 -19.54 -24.16
CA THR A 315 -4.98 -19.96 -22.82
C THR A 315 -6.44 -20.42 -22.85
N ALA A 316 -7.31 -19.65 -23.49
CA ALA A 316 -8.72 -20.02 -23.63
C ALA A 316 -8.89 -21.32 -24.41
N ASP A 317 -8.10 -21.54 -25.45
CA ASP A 317 -8.15 -22.75 -26.25
C ASP A 317 -7.68 -23.99 -25.48
N MET A 318 -6.61 -23.86 -24.69
CA MET A 318 -6.14 -24.94 -23.79
C MET A 318 -7.21 -25.29 -22.75
N ILE A 319 -7.86 -24.30 -22.14
CA ILE A 319 -8.94 -24.52 -21.16
C ILE A 319 -10.13 -25.22 -21.81
N ARG A 320 -10.57 -24.78 -23.00
CA ARG A 320 -11.69 -25.42 -23.73
C ARG A 320 -11.36 -26.84 -24.14
N THR A 321 -10.13 -27.08 -24.59
CA THR A 321 -9.66 -28.44 -24.97
C THR A 321 -9.66 -29.38 -23.77
N ALA A 322 -9.37 -28.86 -22.57
CA ALA A 322 -9.47 -29.60 -21.31
C ALA A 322 -10.92 -29.72 -20.77
N GLY A 323 -11.92 -29.25 -21.51
CA GLY A 323 -13.33 -29.31 -21.11
C GLY A 323 -13.76 -28.22 -20.12
N GLY A 324 -12.88 -27.22 -19.88
CA GLY A 324 -13.15 -26.10 -18.97
C GLY A 324 -13.85 -24.94 -19.69
N ARG A 325 -14.21 -23.92 -18.88
CA ARG A 325 -14.80 -22.66 -19.35
C ARG A 325 -13.72 -21.58 -19.39
N ALA A 326 -13.58 -20.90 -20.53
CA ALA A 326 -12.63 -19.83 -20.71
C ALA A 326 -12.99 -18.54 -19.95
N GLY A 327 -14.18 -18.46 -19.38
CA GLY A 327 -14.60 -17.32 -18.59
C GLY A 327 -15.73 -17.65 -17.65
N GLU A 328 -15.76 -16.97 -16.50
CA GLU A 328 -16.79 -17.14 -15.50
C GLU A 328 -17.06 -15.83 -14.73
N THR A 329 -18.26 -15.71 -14.19
CA THR A 329 -18.63 -14.65 -13.27
C THR A 329 -18.75 -15.26 -11.88
N ARG A 330 -18.10 -14.64 -10.91
CA ARG A 330 -18.03 -15.09 -9.52
C ARG A 330 -18.73 -14.07 -8.63
N PHE A 331 -19.51 -14.55 -7.68
CA PHE A 331 -19.94 -13.77 -6.52
C PHE A 331 -18.92 -14.00 -5.41
N VAL A 332 -18.44 -12.92 -4.80
CA VAL A 332 -17.43 -12.98 -3.76
C VAL A 332 -17.94 -12.34 -2.49
N ALA A 333 -17.55 -12.91 -1.35
CA ALA A 333 -17.77 -12.34 -0.04
C ALA A 333 -16.53 -12.59 0.82
N GLY A 334 -16.06 -11.57 1.51
CA GLY A 334 -14.79 -11.68 2.23
C GLY A 334 -14.58 -10.58 3.25
N VAL A 335 -13.36 -10.55 3.76
CA VAL A 335 -12.89 -9.56 4.72
C VAL A 335 -11.53 -9.00 4.30
N ARG A 336 -11.34 -7.71 4.55
CA ARG A 336 -10.06 -7.02 4.48
C ARG A 336 -9.61 -6.69 5.88
N LEU A 337 -8.32 -6.98 6.18
CA LEU A 337 -7.70 -6.73 7.47
C LEU A 337 -6.41 -5.96 7.27
N TRP A 338 -6.14 -5.00 8.16
CA TRP A 338 -4.91 -4.21 8.13
C TRP A 338 -4.31 -4.06 9.53
N PHE A 339 -2.96 -4.26 9.63
CA PHE A 339 -2.19 -4.22 10.88
C PHE A 339 -0.91 -3.45 10.71
#